data_97937390869107403006818531afb040
#
_entry.id   97937390869107403006818531afb040
#
_cell.length_a   1.000
_cell.length_b   1.000
_cell.length_c   1.000
_cell.angle_alpha   90.00
_cell.angle_beta   90.00
_cell.angle_gamma   90.00
#
_symmetry.space_group_name_H-M   'P 1'
#
loop_
_entity.id
_entity.type
_entity.pdbx_description
1 polymer ?
#
loop_
_entity_poly.entity_id
_entity_poly.type
_entity_poly.pdbx_seq_one_letter_code
_entity_poly.pdbx_strand_id
1 'polypeptide(L)'
;MPSDDQMLLIRNYDLWCNLSDEDYKDLNIEHHFIEVPKGEYIYFEAYNHNKIYFVKEGYIRIGYIDAAGNEKVKEIIQKGELFGQFTLEKNNLHGEFAQAYKHDVSICAFRIEDFEKLLKKRPDLALRYSKQVGAKLRTIENRLLNLLNKDVKTRLTHFFWQLVEQKLGENQPEGFCIPNYLKHEDIANLIGSSRQTITTMINELETDGILSFNRQQICFLNVKKLQKLVSVN
;
A
#
# COMPACT_ATOMS: atom_id res chain seq x y z
N MET A 1 19.16 15.52 16.93
CA MET A 1 17.76 15.56 17.38
C MET A 1 16.90 15.87 16.17
N PRO A 2 15.88 15.09 15.84
CA PRO A 2 14.94 15.47 14.80
C PRO A 2 14.25 16.76 15.23
N SER A 3 13.96 17.65 14.28
CA SER A 3 13.23 18.88 14.57
C SER A 3 11.81 18.55 15.06
N ASP A 4 11.26 19.34 15.97
CA ASP A 4 9.88 19.16 16.46
C ASP A 4 8.85 19.06 15.32
N ASP A 5 9.09 19.74 14.19
CA ASP A 5 8.27 19.68 12.99
C ASP A 5 8.22 18.28 12.35
N GLN A 6 9.28 17.48 12.45
CA GLN A 6 9.31 16.13 11.86
C GLN A 6 8.50 15.13 12.69
N MET A 7 8.45 15.29 14.02
CA MET A 7 7.59 14.49 14.89
C MET A 7 6.11 14.81 14.70
N LEU A 8 5.74 16.07 14.48
CA LEU A 8 4.37 16.50 14.24
C LEU A 8 3.76 15.83 13.00
N LEU A 9 4.55 15.53 11.98
CA LEU A 9 4.07 14.92 10.74
C LEU A 9 3.62 13.46 10.92
N ILE A 10 4.20 12.71 11.87
CA ILE A 10 3.79 11.33 12.17
C ILE A 10 2.50 11.32 13.00
N ARG A 11 2.29 12.30 13.88
CA ARG A 11 1.10 12.42 14.73
C ARG A 11 -0.21 12.57 13.97
N ASN A 12 -0.16 13.03 12.72
CA ASN A 12 -1.34 13.19 11.87
C ASN A 12 -1.91 11.84 11.37
N TYR A 13 -1.24 10.72 11.66
CA TYR A 13 -1.71 9.40 11.26
C TYR A 13 -2.32 8.65 12.43
N ASP A 14 -3.42 7.97 12.16
CA ASP A 14 -4.27 7.29 13.15
C ASP A 14 -3.49 6.37 14.10
N LEU A 15 -2.48 5.69 13.61
CA LEU A 15 -1.63 4.83 14.43
C LEU A 15 -0.84 5.61 15.50
N TRP A 16 -0.39 6.82 15.20
CA TRP A 16 0.59 7.58 16.00
C TRP A 16 0.00 8.77 16.74
N CYS A 17 -1.25 9.15 16.46
CA CYS A 17 -1.85 10.42 16.90
C CYS A 17 -1.92 10.62 18.41
N ASN A 18 -1.87 9.56 19.22
CA ASN A 18 -2.00 9.64 20.68
C ASN A 18 -0.69 9.35 21.44
N LEU A 19 0.45 9.33 20.76
CA LEU A 19 1.73 9.15 21.43
C LEU A 19 2.20 10.47 22.05
N SER A 20 2.71 10.39 23.29
CA SER A 20 3.38 11.49 23.98
C SER A 20 4.81 11.67 23.47
N ASP A 21 5.43 12.83 23.79
CA ASP A 21 6.83 13.07 23.46
C ASP A 21 7.77 12.09 24.17
N GLU A 22 7.37 11.58 25.33
CA GLU A 22 8.07 10.54 26.06
C GLU A 22 8.04 9.21 25.34
N ASP A 23 6.87 8.81 24.78
CA ASP A 23 6.72 7.60 23.99
C ASP A 23 7.61 7.63 22.74
N TYR A 24 7.75 8.82 22.10
CA TYR A 24 8.66 8.98 20.97
C TYR A 24 10.14 8.88 21.36
N LYS A 25 10.51 9.34 22.56
CA LYS A 25 11.88 9.20 23.09
C LYS A 25 12.20 7.76 23.44
N ASP A 26 11.25 7.04 24.06
CA ASP A 26 11.40 5.64 24.45
C ASP A 26 11.49 4.69 23.27
N LEU A 27 10.91 5.06 22.13
CA LEU A 27 11.01 4.27 20.91
C LEU A 27 12.46 4.11 20.44
N ASN A 28 13.41 4.87 21.05
CA ASN A 28 14.79 4.95 20.57
C ASN A 28 14.82 4.95 19.04
N ILE A 29 13.76 5.60 18.51
CA ILE A 29 13.53 5.69 17.08
C ILE A 29 14.79 6.38 16.62
N GLU A 30 15.67 5.64 15.99
CA GLU A 30 16.55 6.23 15.01
C GLU A 30 15.60 6.86 14.01
N HIS A 31 15.13 8.09 14.34
CA HIS A 31 14.32 8.94 13.47
C HIS A 31 15.18 9.35 12.30
N HIS A 32 15.74 8.38 11.63
CA HIS A 32 16.24 8.59 10.31
C HIS A 32 15.00 8.57 9.42
N PHE A 33 14.46 9.76 9.18
CA PHE A 33 13.71 9.95 7.95
C PHE A 33 14.67 9.54 6.84
N ILE A 34 14.43 8.36 6.32
CA ILE A 34 15.23 7.83 5.24
C ILE A 34 14.58 8.36 3.98
N GLU A 35 15.28 9.26 3.31
CA GLU A 35 14.92 9.64 1.95
C GLU A 35 15.53 8.62 1.00
N VAL A 36 14.68 7.97 0.21
CA VAL A 36 15.10 6.96 -0.75
C VAL A 36 14.77 7.47 -2.15
N PRO A 37 15.79 7.68 -3.00
CA PRO A 37 15.59 8.10 -4.38
C PRO A 37 14.73 7.11 -5.16
N LYS A 38 13.97 7.64 -6.12
CA LYS A 38 13.16 6.85 -7.04
C LYS A 38 13.96 5.72 -7.67
N GLY A 39 13.45 4.51 -7.55
CA GLY A 39 14.03 3.30 -8.14
C GLY A 39 15.03 2.59 -7.24
N GLU A 40 15.46 3.20 -6.13
CA GLU A 40 16.33 2.53 -5.17
C GLU A 40 15.57 1.56 -4.28
N TYR A 41 16.26 0.50 -3.85
CA TYR A 41 15.71 -0.51 -2.96
C TYR A 41 15.88 -0.07 -1.50
N ILE A 42 14.79 -0.15 -0.73
CA ILE A 42 14.79 0.04 0.72
C ILE A 42 15.34 -1.20 1.39
N TYR A 43 14.93 -2.35 0.87
CA TYR A 43 15.50 -3.65 1.20
C TYR A 43 15.40 -4.61 0.02
N PHE A 44 16.30 -5.57 0.03
CA PHE A 44 16.37 -6.65 -0.92
C PHE A 44 16.64 -7.95 -0.16
N GLU A 45 16.08 -9.01 -0.57
CA GLU A 45 15.91 -10.35 0.02
C GLU A 45 16.98 -10.91 0.97
N ALA A 46 18.22 -10.60 0.72
CA ALA A 46 19.36 -11.30 1.34
C ALA A 46 19.60 -11.02 2.83
N TYR A 47 18.81 -10.11 3.44
CA TYR A 47 19.07 -9.63 4.79
C TYR A 47 17.85 -9.80 5.68
N ASN A 48 18.05 -10.40 6.87
CA ASN A 48 17.06 -10.44 7.94
C ASN A 48 16.55 -9.03 8.25
N HIS A 49 15.38 -8.68 7.72
CA HIS A 49 14.74 -7.43 8.05
C HIS A 49 14.12 -7.53 9.43
N ASN A 50 14.74 -6.82 10.37
CA ASN A 50 14.24 -6.68 11.73
C ASN A 50 13.58 -5.29 11.88
N LYS A 51 12.88 -4.82 10.83
CA LYS A 51 12.32 -3.48 10.81
C LYS A 51 10.89 -3.47 10.27
N ILE A 52 10.10 -2.59 10.87
CA ILE A 52 8.83 -2.11 10.35
C ILE A 52 9.08 -0.70 9.80
N TYR A 53 8.50 -0.42 8.67
CA TYR A 53 8.61 0.87 8.00
C TYR A 53 7.25 1.54 7.92
N PHE A 54 7.25 2.86 8.03
CA PHE A 54 6.08 3.71 7.84
C PHE A 54 6.34 4.67 6.69
N VAL A 55 5.41 4.75 5.73
CA VAL A 55 5.52 5.65 4.59
C VAL A 55 5.00 7.03 4.97
N LYS A 56 5.89 8.01 5.01
CA LYS A 56 5.55 9.41 5.24
C LYS A 56 5.11 10.08 3.94
N GLU A 57 5.83 9.80 2.85
CA GLU A 57 5.55 10.38 1.54
C GLU A 57 6.00 9.45 0.42
N GLY A 58 5.27 9.48 -0.70
CA GLY A 58 5.56 8.70 -1.89
C GLY A 58 4.86 7.34 -1.94
N TYR A 59 5.36 6.48 -2.81
CA TYR A 59 4.84 5.13 -3.06
C TYR A 59 5.97 4.12 -3.00
N ILE A 60 5.72 2.96 -2.41
CA ILE A 60 6.66 1.85 -2.32
C ILE A 60 6.08 0.65 -3.02
N ARG A 61 6.84 0.08 -3.94
CA ARG A 61 6.51 -1.15 -4.63
C ARG A 61 7.13 -2.33 -3.88
N ILE A 62 6.29 -3.25 -3.40
CA ILE A 62 6.72 -4.50 -2.80
C ILE A 62 6.48 -5.62 -3.79
N GLY A 63 7.47 -6.46 -3.97
CA GLY A 63 7.42 -7.57 -4.89
C GLY A 63 8.39 -8.69 -4.53
N TYR A 64 8.51 -9.63 -5.44
CA TYR A 64 9.48 -10.71 -5.39
C TYR A 64 10.06 -10.97 -6.77
N ILE A 65 11.19 -11.64 -6.79
CA ILE A 65 11.81 -12.09 -8.05
C ILE A 65 11.39 -13.54 -8.27
N ASP A 66 10.77 -13.80 -9.43
CA ASP A 66 10.38 -15.16 -9.82
C ASP A 66 11.60 -16.00 -10.23
N ALA A 67 11.40 -17.30 -10.43
CA ALA A 67 12.47 -18.22 -10.83
C ALA A 67 13.12 -17.88 -12.20
N ALA A 68 12.45 -17.07 -13.02
CA ALA A 68 12.97 -16.59 -14.30
C ALA A 68 13.73 -15.25 -14.17
N GLY A 69 13.84 -14.69 -12.96
CA GLY A 69 14.49 -13.41 -12.70
C GLY A 69 13.62 -12.19 -12.92
N ASN A 70 12.30 -12.35 -13.13
CA ASN A 70 11.40 -11.23 -13.34
C ASN A 70 10.85 -10.71 -12.01
N GLU A 71 10.79 -9.40 -11.89
CA GLU A 71 10.12 -8.75 -10.76
C GLU A 71 8.60 -8.88 -10.86
N LYS A 72 7.98 -9.39 -9.81
CA LYS A 72 6.53 -9.50 -9.65
C LYS A 72 6.07 -8.61 -8.52
N VAL A 73 5.22 -7.65 -8.81
CA VAL A 73 4.64 -6.75 -7.81
C VAL A 73 3.53 -7.47 -7.06
N LYS A 74 3.63 -7.52 -5.75
CA LYS A 74 2.57 -8.07 -4.89
C LYS A 74 1.72 -6.99 -4.22
N GLU A 75 2.30 -5.81 -3.99
CA GLU A 75 1.62 -4.71 -3.30
C GLU A 75 2.26 -3.36 -3.64
N ILE A 76 1.46 -2.29 -3.60
CA ILE A 76 1.97 -0.91 -3.63
C ILE A 76 1.47 -0.22 -2.37
N ILE A 77 2.43 0.18 -1.54
CA ILE A 77 2.21 0.85 -0.26
C ILE A 77 2.21 2.36 -0.49
N GLN A 78 1.28 3.03 0.16
CA GLN A 78 1.06 4.47 0.05
C GLN A 78 1.39 5.19 1.35
N LYS A 79 1.39 6.51 1.27
CA LYS A 79 1.48 7.40 2.42
C LYS A 79 0.50 7.00 3.54
N GLY A 80 1.02 6.87 4.77
CA GLY A 80 0.24 6.50 5.94
C GLY A 80 0.21 5.00 6.24
N GLU A 81 0.75 4.17 5.36
CA GLU A 81 0.75 2.72 5.53
C GLU A 81 2.07 2.19 6.10
N LEU A 82 1.98 1.05 6.74
CA LEU A 82 3.12 0.28 7.23
C LEU A 82 3.52 -0.81 6.22
N PHE A 83 4.81 -1.10 6.16
CA PHE A 83 5.35 -2.23 5.42
C PHE A 83 6.57 -2.84 6.12
N GLY A 84 7.11 -3.92 5.56
CA GLY A 84 8.19 -4.69 6.18
C GLY A 84 7.66 -5.85 7.01
N GLN A 85 8.30 -6.16 8.12
CA GLN A 85 7.97 -7.34 8.92
C GLN A 85 6.78 -7.07 9.86
N PHE A 86 5.57 -7.45 9.43
CA PHE A 86 4.34 -7.32 10.25
C PHE A 86 4.20 -8.37 11.35
N THR A 87 4.79 -9.54 11.15
CA THR A 87 4.85 -10.54 12.21
C THR A 87 5.95 -10.11 13.17
N LEU A 88 5.67 -9.84 14.41
CA LEU A 88 6.68 -9.48 15.42
C LEU A 88 7.71 -10.59 15.66
N GLU A 89 7.73 -11.61 14.84
CA GLU A 89 8.69 -12.71 14.80
C GLU A 89 9.63 -12.55 13.61
N LYS A 90 10.89 -12.96 13.80
CA LYS A 90 11.88 -12.99 12.73
C LYS A 90 11.44 -13.99 11.66
N ASN A 91 11.15 -13.49 10.47
CA ASN A 91 10.79 -14.33 9.34
C ASN A 91 11.74 -14.06 8.17
N ASN A 92 12.25 -15.14 7.58
CA ASN A 92 13.06 -15.06 6.37
C ASN A 92 12.12 -15.01 5.16
N LEU A 93 11.72 -13.80 4.76
CA LEU A 93 10.98 -13.58 3.52
C LEU A 93 11.95 -13.74 2.35
N HIS A 94 12.06 -14.95 1.81
CA HIS A 94 12.89 -15.19 0.63
C HIS A 94 12.27 -14.50 -0.59
N GLY A 95 13.06 -13.73 -1.33
CA GLY A 95 12.71 -13.13 -2.60
C GLY A 95 11.96 -11.80 -2.55
N GLU A 96 11.64 -11.30 -1.37
CA GLU A 96 10.91 -10.04 -1.28
C GLU A 96 11.83 -8.82 -1.41
N PHE A 97 11.38 -7.81 -2.14
CA PHE A 97 12.01 -6.50 -2.18
C PHE A 97 11.00 -5.39 -1.90
N ALA A 98 11.49 -4.26 -1.38
CA ALA A 98 10.78 -2.99 -1.32
C ALA A 98 11.58 -1.92 -2.04
N GLN A 99 10.94 -1.19 -2.96
CA GLN A 99 11.60 -0.22 -3.84
C GLN A 99 10.82 1.08 -3.88
N ALA A 100 11.51 2.21 -3.82
CA ALA A 100 10.94 3.54 -4.05
C ALA A 100 10.34 3.63 -5.45
N TYR A 101 9.05 4.01 -5.54
CA TYR A 101 8.29 3.91 -6.78
C TYR A 101 7.73 5.26 -7.22
N LYS A 102 7.83 5.56 -8.53
CA LYS A 102 7.37 6.79 -9.21
C LYS A 102 8.14 8.06 -8.82
N HIS A 103 8.35 8.31 -7.55
CA HIS A 103 9.03 9.49 -6.98
C HIS A 103 9.97 9.04 -5.86
N ASP A 104 10.78 9.95 -5.37
CA ASP A 104 11.51 9.77 -4.13
C ASP A 104 10.51 9.55 -2.99
N VAL A 105 10.89 8.76 -2.00
CA VAL A 105 10.03 8.42 -0.88
C VAL A 105 10.69 8.79 0.43
N SER A 106 9.87 9.23 1.37
CA SER A 106 10.27 9.48 2.74
C SER A 106 9.63 8.44 3.67
N ILE A 107 10.46 7.74 4.43
CA ILE A 107 10.03 6.66 5.32
C ILE A 107 10.62 6.81 6.72
N CYS A 108 9.93 6.27 7.71
CA CYS A 108 10.47 6.02 9.05
C CYS A 108 10.70 4.53 9.22
N ALA A 109 11.81 4.15 9.84
CA ALA A 109 12.15 2.76 10.15
C ALA A 109 12.18 2.54 11.66
N PHE A 110 11.58 1.45 12.12
CA PHE A 110 11.52 1.05 13.52
C PHE A 110 12.08 -0.37 13.65
N ARG A 111 12.91 -0.61 14.65
CA ARG A 111 13.30 -1.98 15.01
C ARG A 111 12.10 -2.69 15.63
N ILE A 112 11.91 -3.96 15.28
CA ILE A 112 10.79 -4.75 15.79
C ILE A 112 10.82 -4.81 17.32
N GLU A 113 11.99 -5.01 17.91
CA GLU A 113 12.12 -5.10 19.37
C GLU A 113 11.69 -3.81 20.08
N ASP A 114 11.98 -2.65 19.51
CA ASP A 114 11.62 -1.36 20.12
C ASP A 114 10.14 -1.07 19.91
N PHE A 115 9.61 -1.44 18.75
CA PHE A 115 8.18 -1.36 18.47
C PHE A 115 7.37 -2.30 19.39
N GLU A 116 7.85 -3.52 19.62
CA GLU A 116 7.24 -4.47 20.56
C GLU A 116 7.21 -3.94 22.01
N LYS A 117 8.31 -3.33 22.48
CA LYS A 117 8.36 -2.67 23.81
C LYS A 117 7.31 -1.58 23.91
N LEU A 118 7.18 -0.76 22.85
CA LEU A 118 6.16 0.29 22.82
C LEU A 118 4.74 -0.28 22.85
N LEU A 119 4.46 -1.33 22.07
CA LEU A 119 3.14 -1.98 22.11
C LEU A 119 2.80 -2.53 23.50
N LYS A 120 3.79 -3.06 24.23
CA LYS A 120 3.60 -3.53 25.61
C LYS A 120 3.31 -2.36 26.58
N LYS A 121 3.97 -1.23 26.38
CA LYS A 121 3.76 -0.01 27.19
C LYS A 121 2.45 0.70 26.86
N ARG A 122 1.98 0.62 25.62
CA ARG A 122 0.83 1.34 25.09
C ARG A 122 -0.22 0.39 24.49
N PRO A 123 -1.12 -0.17 25.33
CA PRO A 123 -2.17 -1.10 24.86
C PRO A 123 -3.13 -0.48 23.82
N ASP A 124 -3.37 0.84 23.87
CA ASP A 124 -4.16 1.56 22.87
C ASP A 124 -3.51 1.53 21.48
N LEU A 125 -2.18 1.68 21.41
CA LEU A 125 -1.42 1.53 20.17
C LEU A 125 -1.45 0.07 19.69
N ALA A 126 -1.28 -0.90 20.61
CA ALA A 126 -1.35 -2.32 20.26
C ALA A 126 -2.71 -2.69 19.64
N LEU A 127 -3.82 -2.14 20.18
CA LEU A 127 -5.14 -2.35 19.61
C LEU A 127 -5.29 -1.76 18.21
N ARG A 128 -4.76 -0.56 17.96
CA ARG A 128 -4.77 0.06 16.63
C ARG A 128 -3.92 -0.73 15.64
N TYR A 129 -2.73 -1.15 16.03
CA TYR A 129 -1.87 -2.00 15.23
C TYR A 129 -2.58 -3.32 14.87
N SER A 130 -3.21 -3.98 15.84
CA SER A 130 -3.98 -5.20 15.60
C SER A 130 -5.13 -4.98 14.60
N LYS A 131 -5.84 -3.84 14.67
CA LYS A 131 -6.87 -3.47 13.69
C LYS A 131 -6.30 -3.31 12.28
N GLN A 132 -5.12 -2.68 12.14
CA GLN A 132 -4.45 -2.52 10.84
C GLN A 132 -4.02 -3.88 10.26
N VAL A 133 -3.43 -4.75 11.09
CA VAL A 133 -3.08 -6.13 10.68
C VAL A 133 -4.33 -6.91 10.25
N GLY A 134 -5.41 -6.82 11.00
CA GLY A 134 -6.70 -7.45 10.67
C GLY A 134 -7.31 -6.91 9.36
N ALA A 135 -7.20 -5.61 9.10
CA ALA A 135 -7.64 -5.01 7.85
C ALA A 135 -6.79 -5.50 6.67
N LYS A 136 -5.47 -5.58 6.84
CA LYS A 136 -4.56 -6.11 5.82
C LYS A 136 -4.83 -7.58 5.52
N LEU A 137 -5.07 -8.40 6.54
CA LEU A 137 -5.45 -9.80 6.38
C LEU A 137 -6.73 -9.93 5.56
N ARG A 138 -7.76 -9.17 5.90
CA ARG A 138 -9.03 -9.13 5.15
C ARG A 138 -8.85 -8.75 3.69
N THR A 139 -7.97 -7.80 3.39
CA THR A 139 -7.63 -7.41 2.02
C THR A 139 -7.01 -8.57 1.24
N ILE A 140 -6.10 -9.31 1.88
CA ILE A 140 -5.46 -10.49 1.28
C ILE A 140 -6.47 -11.61 1.06
N GLU A 141 -7.34 -11.92 2.02
CA GLU A 141 -8.42 -12.90 1.89
C GLU A 141 -9.37 -12.56 0.73
N ASN A 142 -9.84 -11.30 0.67
CA ASN A 142 -10.71 -10.84 -0.43
C ASN A 142 -10.02 -10.96 -1.78
N ARG A 143 -8.74 -10.66 -1.87
CA ARG A 143 -7.96 -10.83 -3.10
C ARG A 143 -7.86 -12.30 -3.49
N LEU A 144 -7.61 -13.19 -2.55
CA LEU A 144 -7.57 -14.63 -2.79
C LEU A 144 -8.95 -15.15 -3.29
N LEU A 145 -10.03 -14.78 -2.62
CA LEU A 145 -11.39 -15.15 -3.03
C LEU A 145 -11.72 -14.63 -4.44
N ASN A 146 -11.32 -13.41 -4.76
CA ASN A 146 -11.50 -12.86 -6.09
C ASN A 146 -10.70 -13.63 -7.15
N LEU A 147 -9.47 -14.04 -6.85
CA LEU A 147 -8.66 -14.85 -7.75
C LEU A 147 -9.27 -16.23 -8.02
N LEU A 148 -9.89 -16.84 -7.00
CA LEU A 148 -10.49 -18.18 -7.11
C LEU A 148 -11.85 -18.17 -7.81
N ASN A 149 -12.67 -17.12 -7.63
CA ASN A 149 -14.08 -17.15 -7.97
C ASN A 149 -14.49 -16.16 -9.07
N LYS A 150 -13.62 -15.23 -9.46
CA LYS A 150 -13.98 -14.15 -10.39
C LYS A 150 -13.11 -14.14 -11.63
N ASP A 151 -13.70 -13.82 -12.77
CA ASP A 151 -12.97 -13.59 -14.01
C ASP A 151 -12.10 -12.31 -13.94
N VAL A 152 -11.23 -12.13 -14.93
CA VAL A 152 -10.27 -10.99 -14.95
C VAL A 152 -10.99 -9.65 -15.01
N LYS A 153 -12.10 -9.56 -15.76
CA LYS A 153 -12.88 -8.31 -15.91
C LYS A 153 -13.48 -7.90 -14.56
N THR A 154 -14.07 -8.82 -13.86
CA THR A 154 -14.64 -8.63 -12.54
C THR A 154 -13.56 -8.25 -11.52
N ARG A 155 -12.40 -8.91 -11.53
CA ARG A 155 -11.28 -8.56 -10.66
C ARG A 155 -10.77 -7.13 -10.92
N LEU A 156 -10.68 -6.72 -12.20
CA LEU A 156 -10.25 -5.38 -12.57
C LEU A 156 -11.26 -4.31 -12.11
N THR A 157 -12.56 -4.56 -12.29
CA THR A 157 -13.60 -3.60 -11.83
C THR A 157 -13.61 -3.49 -10.31
N HIS A 158 -13.44 -4.59 -9.57
CA HIS A 158 -13.27 -4.58 -8.12
C HIS A 158 -12.03 -3.81 -7.68
N PHE A 159 -10.92 -3.99 -8.39
CA PHE A 159 -9.69 -3.25 -8.11
C PHE A 159 -9.90 -1.74 -8.24
N PHE A 160 -10.51 -1.28 -9.33
CA PHE A 160 -10.82 0.14 -9.49
C PHE A 160 -11.85 0.64 -8.47
N TRP A 161 -12.82 -0.19 -8.10
CA TRP A 161 -13.79 0.15 -7.07
C TRP A 161 -13.12 0.37 -5.69
N GLN A 162 -12.16 -0.47 -5.32
CA GLN A 162 -11.38 -0.28 -4.09
C GLN A 162 -10.64 1.07 -4.07
N LEU A 163 -10.09 1.52 -5.22
CA LEU A 163 -9.48 2.86 -5.31
C LEU A 163 -10.50 3.98 -5.09
N VAL A 164 -11.74 3.79 -5.55
CA VAL A 164 -12.85 4.71 -5.31
C VAL A 164 -13.20 4.77 -3.82
N GLU A 165 -13.41 3.63 -3.18
CA GLU A 165 -13.78 3.52 -1.76
C GLU A 165 -12.73 4.13 -0.83
N GLN A 166 -11.46 3.93 -1.11
CA GLN A 166 -10.35 4.51 -0.33
C GLN A 166 -10.33 6.04 -0.32
N LYS A 167 -10.89 6.68 -1.36
CA LYS A 167 -10.81 8.14 -1.54
C LYS A 167 -12.08 8.88 -1.14
N LEU A 168 -13.24 8.29 -1.27
CA LEU A 168 -14.51 9.01 -1.21
C LEU A 168 -15.32 8.79 0.06
N GLY A 169 -15.07 7.72 0.82
CA GLY A 169 -15.97 7.35 1.91
C GLY A 169 -17.43 7.22 1.41
N GLU A 170 -18.38 7.79 2.15
CA GLU A 170 -19.81 7.69 1.82
C GLU A 170 -20.30 8.67 0.72
N ASN A 171 -19.56 9.74 0.47
CA ASN A 171 -19.94 10.76 -0.54
C ASN A 171 -19.28 10.45 -1.89
N GLN A 172 -20.05 9.93 -2.83
CA GLN A 172 -19.60 9.59 -4.18
C GLN A 172 -20.02 10.66 -5.20
N PRO A 173 -19.12 11.57 -5.63
CA PRO A 173 -19.40 12.50 -6.71
C PRO A 173 -19.57 11.75 -8.03
N GLU A 174 -20.24 12.36 -9.00
CA GLU A 174 -20.48 11.74 -10.32
C GLU A 174 -19.21 11.47 -11.12
N GLY A 175 -18.11 12.17 -10.82
CA GLY A 175 -16.80 11.92 -11.41
C GLY A 175 -15.70 12.59 -10.61
N PHE A 176 -14.55 11.96 -10.53
CA PHE A 176 -13.35 12.50 -9.89
C PHE A 176 -12.09 11.84 -10.42
N CYS A 177 -10.94 12.49 -10.21
CA CYS A 177 -9.65 11.96 -10.63
C CYS A 177 -8.73 11.77 -9.41
N ILE A 178 -7.88 10.75 -9.50
CA ILE A 178 -6.79 10.51 -8.56
C ILE A 178 -5.45 10.52 -9.31
N PRO A 179 -4.34 10.91 -8.67
CA PRO A 179 -3.01 10.75 -9.25
C PRO A 179 -2.75 9.29 -9.61
N ASN A 180 -2.20 9.04 -10.81
CA ASN A 180 -1.89 7.69 -11.24
C ASN A 180 -0.48 7.28 -10.81
N TYR A 181 -0.39 6.37 -9.87
CA TYR A 181 0.84 5.70 -9.45
C TYR A 181 1.02 4.29 -10.02
N LEU A 182 0.11 3.81 -10.88
CA LEU A 182 0.06 2.44 -11.41
C LEU A 182 0.47 2.39 -12.88
N LYS A 183 1.10 1.29 -13.26
CA LYS A 183 1.25 0.86 -14.66
C LYS A 183 0.30 -0.29 -14.94
N HIS A 184 -0.03 -0.55 -16.20
CA HIS A 184 -0.83 -1.73 -16.56
C HIS A 184 -0.21 -3.05 -16.08
N GLU A 185 1.11 -3.12 -16.03
CA GLU A 185 1.84 -4.28 -15.52
C GLU A 185 1.68 -4.45 -14.00
N ASP A 186 1.70 -3.36 -13.23
CA ASP A 186 1.45 -3.40 -11.79
C ASP A 186 0.03 -3.93 -11.52
N ILE A 187 -0.97 -3.38 -12.23
CA ILE A 187 -2.36 -3.83 -12.13
C ILE A 187 -2.46 -5.32 -12.49
N ALA A 188 -1.80 -5.74 -13.59
CA ALA A 188 -1.79 -7.13 -14.01
C ALA A 188 -1.25 -8.07 -12.92
N ASN A 189 -0.12 -7.72 -12.30
CA ASN A 189 0.44 -8.47 -11.19
C ASN A 189 -0.49 -8.47 -9.96
N LEU A 190 -1.06 -7.30 -9.62
CA LEU A 190 -1.94 -7.15 -8.46
C LEU A 190 -3.22 -7.98 -8.55
N ILE A 191 -3.79 -8.16 -9.75
CA ILE A 191 -5.04 -8.90 -9.94
C ILE A 191 -4.85 -10.28 -10.57
N GLY A 192 -3.61 -10.71 -10.82
CA GLY A 192 -3.30 -12.04 -11.37
C GLY A 192 -3.71 -12.18 -12.84
N SER A 193 -3.21 -11.30 -13.72
CA SER A 193 -3.50 -11.31 -15.16
C SER A 193 -2.27 -10.94 -15.99
N SER A 194 -2.40 -10.90 -17.32
CA SER A 194 -1.36 -10.39 -18.21
C SER A 194 -1.50 -8.89 -18.44
N ARG A 195 -0.36 -8.20 -18.65
CA ARG A 195 -0.36 -6.78 -19.02
C ARG A 195 -1.23 -6.51 -20.27
N GLN A 196 -1.17 -7.39 -21.26
CA GLN A 196 -1.95 -7.24 -22.51
C GLN A 196 -3.45 -7.29 -22.21
N THR A 197 -3.91 -8.28 -21.45
CA THR A 197 -5.31 -8.40 -21.03
C THR A 197 -5.79 -7.15 -20.30
N ILE A 198 -4.98 -6.64 -19.34
CA ILE A 198 -5.33 -5.42 -18.60
C ILE A 198 -5.42 -4.21 -19.52
N THR A 199 -4.47 -4.08 -20.47
CA THR A 199 -4.52 -2.96 -21.44
C THR A 199 -5.81 -2.99 -22.25
N THR A 200 -6.20 -4.15 -22.78
CA THR A 200 -7.45 -4.31 -23.54
C THR A 200 -8.67 -3.94 -22.69
N MET A 201 -8.75 -4.46 -21.47
CA MET A 201 -9.90 -4.20 -20.59
C MET A 201 -9.99 -2.77 -20.10
N ILE A 202 -8.87 -2.10 -19.87
CA ILE A 202 -8.87 -0.65 -19.54
C ILE A 202 -9.40 0.15 -20.72
N ASN A 203 -8.95 -0.15 -21.96
CA ASN A 203 -9.46 0.51 -23.16
C ASN A 203 -10.98 0.29 -23.35
N GLU A 204 -11.50 -0.89 -23.01
CA GLU A 204 -12.95 -1.14 -23.01
C GLU A 204 -13.67 -0.24 -22.00
N LEU A 205 -13.16 -0.14 -20.76
CA LEU A 205 -13.74 0.72 -19.73
C LEU A 205 -13.69 2.21 -20.11
N GLU A 206 -12.64 2.64 -20.83
CA GLU A 206 -12.52 4.00 -21.39
C GLU A 206 -13.56 4.23 -22.49
N THR A 207 -13.70 3.30 -23.44
CA THR A 207 -14.69 3.35 -24.52
C THR A 207 -16.11 3.39 -23.96
N ASP A 208 -16.37 2.68 -22.89
CA ASP A 208 -17.65 2.65 -22.18
C ASP A 208 -17.92 3.92 -21.35
N GLY A 209 -16.97 4.87 -21.31
CA GLY A 209 -17.08 6.12 -20.56
C GLY A 209 -17.13 5.92 -19.04
N ILE A 210 -16.53 4.83 -18.53
CA ILE A 210 -16.52 4.52 -17.09
C ILE A 210 -15.36 5.19 -16.40
N LEU A 211 -14.17 5.11 -17.00
CA LEU A 211 -12.96 5.74 -16.49
C LEU A 211 -12.09 6.29 -17.66
N SER A 212 -11.09 7.07 -17.31
CA SER A 212 -9.96 7.42 -18.20
C SER A 212 -8.67 7.16 -17.47
N PHE A 213 -7.71 6.50 -18.13
CA PHE A 213 -6.46 6.06 -17.54
C PHE A 213 -5.27 6.59 -18.32
N ASN A 214 -4.53 7.53 -17.74
CA ASN A 214 -3.31 8.05 -18.35
C ASN A 214 -2.12 8.03 -17.37
N ARG A 215 -0.96 8.48 -17.79
CA ARG A 215 0.27 8.44 -16.97
C ARG A 215 0.22 9.32 -15.72
N GLN A 216 -0.64 10.34 -15.70
CA GLN A 216 -0.72 11.33 -14.63
C GLN A 216 -1.86 11.05 -13.67
N GLN A 217 -3.00 10.58 -14.20
CA GLN A 217 -4.21 10.43 -13.42
C GLN A 217 -5.11 9.28 -13.90
N ILE A 218 -5.91 8.78 -12.98
CA ILE A 218 -7.04 7.89 -13.24
C ILE A 218 -8.28 8.69 -12.91
N CYS A 219 -9.14 8.93 -13.91
CA CYS A 219 -10.39 9.65 -13.74
C CYS A 219 -11.55 8.65 -13.80
N PHE A 220 -12.34 8.59 -12.75
CA PHE A 220 -13.58 7.83 -12.70
C PHE A 220 -14.71 8.70 -13.22
N LEU A 221 -15.10 8.50 -14.48
CA LEU A 221 -16.06 9.32 -15.19
C LEU A 221 -17.51 8.99 -14.81
N ASN A 222 -17.77 7.72 -14.51
CA ASN A 222 -19.10 7.24 -14.11
C ASN A 222 -18.99 6.22 -12.97
N VAL A 223 -18.93 6.74 -11.75
CA VAL A 223 -18.81 5.94 -10.51
C VAL A 223 -20.00 4.99 -10.34
N LYS A 224 -21.23 5.44 -10.66
CA LYS A 224 -22.44 4.60 -10.55
C LYS A 224 -22.40 3.40 -11.52
N LYS A 225 -21.89 3.61 -12.75
CA LYS A 225 -21.75 2.51 -13.73
C LYS A 225 -20.68 1.51 -13.27
N LEU A 226 -19.55 1.99 -12.70
CA LEU A 226 -18.52 1.14 -12.13
C LEU A 226 -19.08 0.32 -10.96
N GLN A 227 -19.85 0.93 -10.05
CA GLN A 227 -20.48 0.26 -8.92
C GLN A 227 -21.43 -0.86 -9.35
N LYS A 228 -22.24 -0.62 -10.37
CA LYS A 228 -23.13 -1.65 -10.94
C LYS A 228 -22.37 -2.85 -11.46
N LEU A 229 -21.21 -2.66 -12.12
CA LEU A 229 -20.37 -3.75 -12.60
C LEU A 229 -19.81 -4.62 -11.45
N VAL A 230 -19.61 -4.02 -10.28
CA VAL A 230 -19.14 -4.72 -9.08
C VAL A 230 -20.27 -5.47 -8.38
N SER A 231 -21.49 -4.91 -8.38
CA SER A 231 -22.66 -5.46 -7.65
C SER A 231 -23.36 -6.62 -8.38
N VAL A 232 -23.16 -6.77 -9.69
CA VAL A 232 -23.84 -7.80 -10.51
C VAL A 232 -23.07 -9.12 -10.53
N ASN A 233 -21.83 -9.14 -10.05
CA ASN A 233 -20.91 -10.28 -10.05
C ASN A 233 -20.40 -10.55 -8.63
#